data_ba14a924f1c0c9c098c98ee9dd7f2550
#
_entry.id   ba14a924f1c0c9c098c98ee9dd7f2550
#
_cell.length_a   1.000
_cell.length_b   1.000
_cell.length_c   1.000
_cell.angle_alpha   90.00
_cell.angle_beta   90.00
_cell.angle_gamma   90.00
#
_symmetry.space_group_name_H-M   'P 1'
#
loop_
_entity.id
_entity.type
_entity.pdbx_description
1 polymer ?
#
loop_
_entity_poly.entity_id
_entity_poly.type
_entity_poly.pdbx_seq_one_letter_code
_entity_poly.pdbx_strand_id
1 'polypeptide(L)'
;MIYDFEGHTPKIDPGSWVAPNAVIIGRVELKKNSNIWFNTTLRGDLEPIIIGENSNVQDGSVIHTDPGCPTILGKGVTVGHMVMLHGCEIADDCLIGIGSTILNKTKIGKNCIIGANALVTENKIIPE
;
A
#
# COMPACT_ATOMS: atom_id res chain seq x y z
N MET A 1 -11.79 10.60 -2.41
CA MET A 1 -11.64 11.20 -3.77
C MET A 1 -11.00 10.14 -4.68
N ILE A 2 -11.79 9.64 -5.62
CA ILE A 2 -11.39 8.54 -6.49
C ILE A 2 -11.33 9.06 -7.92
N TYR A 3 -10.20 8.85 -8.60
CA TYR A 3 -9.94 9.40 -9.93
C TYR A 3 -9.51 8.32 -10.91
N ASP A 4 -10.04 8.41 -12.12
CA ASP A 4 -9.52 7.68 -13.26
C ASP A 4 -8.20 8.32 -13.73
N PHE A 5 -7.33 7.51 -14.29
CA PHE A 5 -6.09 7.99 -14.88
C PHE A 5 -5.74 7.17 -16.12
N GLU A 6 -5.60 7.83 -17.26
CA GLU A 6 -5.25 7.21 -18.55
C GLU A 6 -6.06 5.95 -18.87
N GLY A 7 -7.39 6.02 -18.67
CA GLY A 7 -8.31 4.92 -18.94
C GLY A 7 -8.36 3.83 -17.86
N HIS A 8 -7.64 3.99 -16.75
CA HIS A 8 -7.68 3.07 -15.63
C HIS A 8 -8.51 3.62 -14.49
N THR A 9 -9.51 2.86 -14.07
CA THR A 9 -10.40 3.18 -12.96
C THR A 9 -10.06 2.32 -11.76
N PRO A 10 -9.93 2.90 -10.56
CA PRO A 10 -9.72 2.11 -9.34
C PRO A 10 -10.83 1.06 -9.15
N LYS A 11 -10.45 -0.15 -8.80
CA LYS A 11 -11.36 -1.25 -8.47
C LYS A 11 -11.49 -1.34 -6.95
N ILE A 12 -12.64 -0.98 -6.43
CA ILE A 12 -12.90 -0.94 -4.99
C ILE A 12 -13.98 -1.95 -4.66
N ASP A 13 -13.63 -2.97 -3.87
CA ASP A 13 -14.61 -3.94 -3.39
C ASP A 13 -15.68 -3.24 -2.56
N PRO A 14 -16.98 -3.58 -2.72
CA PRO A 14 -18.06 -2.96 -1.94
C PRO A 14 -17.91 -3.08 -0.42
N GLY A 15 -17.16 -4.07 0.06
CA GLY A 15 -16.87 -4.24 1.48
C GLY A 15 -15.68 -3.41 1.98
N SER A 16 -15.02 -2.66 1.10
CA SER A 16 -13.92 -1.78 1.48
C SER A 16 -14.42 -0.43 1.97
N TRP A 17 -13.62 0.23 2.78
CA TRP A 17 -13.90 1.59 3.23
C TRP A 17 -12.77 2.55 2.85
N VAL A 18 -13.14 3.72 2.35
CA VAL A 18 -12.19 4.76 1.96
C VAL A 18 -12.61 6.07 2.62
N ALA A 19 -11.68 6.68 3.36
CA ALA A 19 -11.92 7.98 3.99
C ALA A 19 -12.27 9.05 2.93
N PRO A 20 -13.17 10.00 3.24
CA PRO A 20 -13.62 11.00 2.26
C PRO A 20 -12.49 11.83 1.64
N ASN A 21 -11.42 12.07 2.37
CA ASN A 21 -10.27 12.85 1.89
C ASN A 21 -9.05 12.01 1.52
N ALA A 22 -9.18 10.70 1.47
CA ALA A 22 -8.16 9.86 0.85
C ALA A 22 -8.22 10.03 -0.68
N VAL A 23 -7.08 9.97 -1.34
CA VAL A 23 -6.98 10.08 -2.79
C VAL A 23 -6.55 8.74 -3.37
N ILE A 24 -7.38 8.19 -4.25
CA ILE A 24 -7.11 6.93 -4.94
C ILE A 24 -7.19 7.20 -6.44
N ILE A 25 -6.12 6.95 -7.16
CA ILE A 25 -6.03 7.29 -8.58
C ILE A 25 -5.41 6.15 -9.41
N GLY A 26 -6.06 5.82 -10.52
CA GLY A 26 -5.52 4.94 -11.55
C GLY A 26 -5.63 3.45 -11.23
N ARG A 27 -4.55 2.73 -11.44
CA ARG A 27 -4.48 1.27 -11.29
C ARG A 27 -4.38 0.84 -9.83
N VAL A 28 -5.46 1.05 -9.09
CA VAL A 28 -5.56 0.65 -7.68
C VAL A 28 -6.65 -0.38 -7.52
N GLU A 29 -6.37 -1.45 -6.79
CA GLU A 29 -7.35 -2.46 -6.42
C GLU A 29 -7.42 -2.59 -4.90
N LEU A 30 -8.59 -2.35 -4.35
CA LEU A 30 -8.89 -2.57 -2.94
C LEU A 30 -9.73 -3.83 -2.80
N LYS A 31 -9.18 -4.85 -2.14
CA LYS A 31 -9.87 -6.12 -1.93
C LYS A 31 -10.76 -6.07 -0.70
N LYS A 32 -11.58 -7.10 -0.53
CA LYS A 32 -12.60 -7.21 0.51
C LYS A 32 -12.11 -6.82 1.90
N ASN A 33 -12.88 -6.00 2.60
CA ASN A 33 -12.61 -5.54 3.96
C ASN A 33 -11.30 -4.75 4.12
N SER A 34 -10.71 -4.27 3.03
CA SER A 34 -9.59 -3.34 3.15
C SER A 34 -10.10 -1.94 3.52
N ASN A 35 -9.27 -1.14 4.15
CA ASN A 35 -9.66 0.22 4.48
C ASN A 35 -8.50 1.21 4.36
N ILE A 36 -8.82 2.39 3.85
CA ILE A 36 -7.87 3.46 3.55
C ILE A 36 -8.29 4.69 4.33
N TRP A 37 -7.39 5.20 5.17
CA TRP A 37 -7.70 6.22 6.15
C TRP A 37 -7.44 7.64 5.66
N PHE A 38 -7.63 8.63 6.52
CA PHE A 38 -7.65 10.04 6.15
C PHE A 38 -6.29 10.53 5.61
N ASN A 39 -6.32 11.42 4.63
CA ASN A 39 -5.14 12.03 4.01
C ASN A 39 -4.16 11.03 3.38
N THR A 40 -4.61 9.82 3.09
CA THR A 40 -3.81 8.79 2.42
C THR A 40 -3.88 8.98 0.92
N THR A 41 -2.75 8.77 0.22
CA THR A 41 -2.70 8.83 -1.24
C THR A 41 -2.21 7.51 -1.81
N LEU A 42 -3.01 6.89 -2.67
CA LEU A 42 -2.65 5.73 -3.47
C LEU A 42 -2.60 6.15 -4.94
N ARG A 43 -1.43 6.31 -5.49
CA ARG A 43 -1.26 6.74 -6.89
C ARG A 43 -0.71 5.61 -7.76
N GLY A 44 -1.61 4.91 -8.44
CA GLY A 44 -1.30 3.82 -9.37
C GLY A 44 -1.23 4.31 -10.81
N ASP A 45 -0.39 5.29 -11.08
CA ASP A 45 -0.26 5.91 -12.41
C ASP A 45 0.72 5.16 -13.32
N LEU A 46 1.74 4.51 -12.78
CA LEU A 46 2.78 3.82 -13.54
C LEU A 46 2.59 2.31 -13.53
N GLU A 47 2.32 1.72 -12.37
CA GLU A 47 2.08 0.30 -12.15
C GLU A 47 0.94 0.10 -11.15
N PRO A 48 0.36 -1.11 -11.03
CA PRO A 48 -0.71 -1.37 -10.08
C PRO A 48 -0.31 -1.22 -8.62
N ILE A 49 -1.28 -0.78 -7.82
CA ILE A 49 -1.27 -0.87 -6.36
C ILE A 49 -2.38 -1.84 -5.97
N ILE A 50 -2.06 -2.89 -5.23
CA ILE A 50 -3.03 -3.87 -4.75
C ILE A 50 -3.01 -3.90 -3.23
N ILE A 51 -4.16 -3.65 -2.62
CA ILE A 51 -4.35 -3.76 -1.17
C ILE A 51 -5.15 -5.03 -0.91
N GLY A 52 -4.53 -5.99 -0.26
CA GLY A 52 -5.11 -7.30 0.01
C GLY A 52 -6.28 -7.27 0.99
N GLU A 53 -6.98 -8.40 1.09
CA GLU A 53 -8.12 -8.55 1.99
C GLU A 53 -7.74 -8.25 3.44
N ASN A 54 -8.63 -7.61 4.18
CA ASN A 54 -8.46 -7.28 5.59
C ASN A 54 -7.21 -6.44 5.90
N SER A 55 -6.64 -5.79 4.90
CA SER A 55 -5.49 -4.91 5.08
C SER A 55 -5.92 -3.46 5.23
N ASN A 56 -5.09 -2.67 5.87
CA ASN A 56 -5.39 -1.25 6.06
C ASN A 56 -4.17 -0.38 5.78
N VAL A 57 -4.44 0.83 5.33
CA VAL A 57 -3.44 1.88 5.13
C VAL A 57 -3.89 3.09 5.92
N GLN A 58 -3.14 3.44 6.94
CA GLN A 58 -3.55 4.44 7.91
C GLN A 58 -3.15 5.86 7.51
N ASP A 59 -3.62 6.81 8.29
CA ASP A 59 -3.62 8.23 8.00
C ASP A 59 -2.28 8.79 7.51
N GLY A 60 -2.34 9.59 6.46
CA GLY A 60 -1.17 10.32 5.94
C GLY A 60 -0.16 9.48 5.17
N SER A 61 -0.42 8.21 4.95
CA SER A 61 0.48 7.33 4.19
C SER A 61 0.41 7.62 2.70
N VAL A 62 1.51 7.37 2.00
CA VAL A 62 1.60 7.50 0.55
C VAL A 62 2.08 6.19 -0.04
N ILE A 63 1.35 5.68 -1.02
CA ILE A 63 1.73 4.50 -1.78
C ILE A 63 1.85 4.88 -3.25
N HIS A 64 2.99 4.60 -3.81
CA HIS A 64 3.31 4.87 -5.20
C HIS A 64 4.01 3.67 -5.85
N THR A 65 4.27 3.77 -7.12
CA THR A 65 4.89 2.74 -7.95
C THR A 65 5.94 3.37 -8.85
N ASP A 66 6.73 2.52 -9.49
CA ASP A 66 7.69 2.92 -10.50
C ASP A 66 7.57 1.96 -11.69
N PRO A 67 8.03 2.29 -12.90
CA PRO A 67 7.98 1.36 -14.03
C PRO A 67 8.59 -0.01 -13.66
N GLY A 68 7.82 -1.07 -13.84
CA GLY A 68 8.20 -2.44 -13.47
C GLY A 68 8.20 -2.74 -11.97
N CYS A 69 7.73 -1.82 -11.15
CA CYS A 69 7.71 -1.94 -9.69
C CYS A 69 6.31 -1.66 -9.13
N PRO A 70 5.37 -2.61 -9.21
CA PRO A 70 4.08 -2.47 -8.55
C PRO A 70 4.24 -2.49 -7.03
N THR A 71 3.26 -1.96 -6.32
CA THR A 71 3.20 -2.06 -4.85
C THR A 71 2.05 -2.98 -4.48
N ILE A 72 2.38 -4.09 -3.81
CA ILE A 72 1.43 -5.15 -3.50
C ILE A 72 1.45 -5.45 -2.00
N LEU A 73 0.30 -5.33 -1.36
CA LEU A 73 0.07 -5.77 0.01
C LEU A 73 -0.75 -7.06 0.00
N GLY A 74 -0.29 -8.04 0.74
CA GLY A 74 -1.02 -9.28 0.98
C GLY A 74 -2.23 -9.09 1.89
N LYS A 75 -2.72 -10.17 2.47
CA LYS A 75 -3.86 -10.18 3.39
C LYS A 75 -3.42 -9.80 4.80
N GLY A 76 -4.29 -9.12 5.53
CA GLY A 76 -4.07 -8.83 6.95
C GLY A 76 -2.88 -7.91 7.21
N VAL A 77 -2.46 -7.10 6.25
CA VAL A 77 -1.33 -6.19 6.42
C VAL A 77 -1.81 -4.89 7.08
N THR A 78 -1.12 -4.49 8.13
CA THR A 78 -1.34 -3.19 8.77
C THR A 78 -0.23 -2.23 8.36
N VAL A 79 -0.59 -1.16 7.67
CA VAL A 79 0.33 -0.07 7.35
C VAL A 79 0.03 1.10 8.28
N GLY A 80 0.99 1.44 9.13
CA GLY A 80 0.86 2.52 10.11
C GLY A 80 0.74 3.90 9.46
N HIS A 81 0.63 4.91 10.32
CA HIS A 81 0.49 6.30 9.87
C HIS A 81 1.76 6.82 9.19
N MET A 82 1.61 7.69 8.21
CA MET A 82 2.72 8.40 7.54
C MET A 82 3.81 7.46 7.00
N VAL A 83 3.40 6.32 6.49
CA VAL A 83 4.29 5.34 5.85
C VAL A 83 4.43 5.65 4.37
N MET A 84 5.63 5.48 3.83
CA MET A 84 5.89 5.54 2.39
C MET A 84 6.18 4.15 1.86
N LEU A 85 5.33 3.64 0.99
CA LEU A 85 5.57 2.41 0.25
C LEU A 85 5.75 2.72 -1.23
N HIS A 86 6.85 2.29 -1.80
CA HIS A 86 7.19 2.65 -3.16
C HIS A 86 7.75 1.44 -3.92
N GLY A 87 6.93 0.83 -4.77
CA GLY A 87 7.35 -0.27 -5.63
C GLY A 87 7.78 -1.53 -4.88
N CYS A 88 7.16 -1.86 -3.75
CA CYS A 88 7.53 -2.98 -2.89
C CYS A 88 6.40 -4.01 -2.76
N GLU A 89 6.73 -5.19 -2.31
CA GLU A 89 5.78 -6.26 -2.03
C GLU A 89 5.84 -6.63 -0.54
N ILE A 90 4.68 -6.64 0.11
CA ILE A 90 4.54 -6.98 1.51
C ILE A 90 3.61 -8.18 1.62
N ALA A 91 4.13 -9.28 2.14
CA ALA A 91 3.36 -10.52 2.27
C ALA A 91 2.35 -10.43 3.42
N ASP A 92 1.58 -11.51 3.61
CA ASP A 92 0.46 -11.54 4.56
C ASP A 92 0.89 -11.29 6.01
N ASP A 93 -0.02 -10.73 6.77
CA ASP A 93 0.06 -10.60 8.24
C ASP A 93 1.28 -9.81 8.74
N CYS A 94 1.72 -8.83 7.95
CA CYS A 94 2.80 -7.93 8.33
C CYS A 94 2.27 -6.67 9.00
N LEU A 95 3.10 -6.09 9.87
CA LEU A 95 2.88 -4.77 10.45
C LEU A 95 4.01 -3.84 10.01
N ILE A 96 3.65 -2.76 9.33
CA ILE A 96 4.60 -1.73 8.90
C ILE A 96 4.44 -0.54 9.84
N GLY A 97 5.48 -0.30 10.64
CA GLY A 97 5.46 0.70 11.69
C GLY A 97 5.35 2.14 11.19
N ILE A 98 4.84 3.00 12.04
CA ILE A 98 4.61 4.42 11.76
C ILE A 98 5.86 5.09 11.18
N GLY A 99 5.68 5.88 10.12
CA GLY A 99 6.75 6.68 9.53
C GLY A 99 7.81 5.89 8.76
N SER A 100 7.61 4.59 8.54
CA SER A 100 8.58 3.78 7.79
C SER A 100 8.57 4.10 6.31
N THR A 101 9.70 3.85 5.66
CA THR A 101 9.88 3.99 4.21
C THR A 101 10.41 2.68 3.64
N ILE A 102 9.70 2.12 2.66
CA ILE A 102 10.10 0.87 1.98
C ILE A 102 10.16 1.13 0.47
N LEU A 103 11.31 0.87 -0.12
CA LEU A 103 11.62 1.28 -1.49
C LEU A 103 11.56 0.14 -2.51
N ASN A 104 11.81 0.47 -3.78
CA ASN A 104 11.58 -0.38 -4.95
C ASN A 104 12.19 -1.78 -4.84
N LYS A 105 11.42 -2.76 -5.30
CA LYS A 105 11.83 -4.18 -5.41
C LYS A 105 12.18 -4.83 -4.07
N THR A 106 11.81 -4.20 -2.97
CA THR A 106 11.90 -4.83 -1.65
C THR A 106 10.75 -5.80 -1.45
N LYS A 107 11.04 -6.94 -0.88
CA LYS A 107 10.05 -7.97 -0.53
C LYS A 107 10.11 -8.25 0.96
N ILE A 108 8.99 -8.02 1.63
CA ILE A 108 8.84 -8.33 3.06
C ILE A 108 8.08 -9.66 3.17
N GLY A 109 8.68 -10.64 3.82
CA GLY A 109 8.07 -11.96 4.04
C GLY A 109 6.90 -11.89 5.02
N LYS A 110 6.15 -13.00 5.14
CA LYS A 110 4.99 -13.07 6.03
C LYS A 110 5.34 -12.85 7.50
N ASN A 111 4.38 -12.38 8.27
CA ASN A 111 4.47 -12.26 9.72
C ASN A 111 5.60 -11.34 10.21
N CYS A 112 6.07 -10.42 9.37
CA CYS A 112 7.13 -9.50 9.74
C CYS A 112 6.58 -8.24 10.42
N ILE A 113 7.39 -7.70 11.32
CA ILE A 113 7.16 -6.37 11.90
C ILE A 113 8.32 -5.46 11.45
N ILE A 114 7.99 -4.39 10.75
CA ILE A 114 8.94 -3.33 10.43
C ILE A 114 8.75 -2.24 11.49
N GLY A 115 9.81 -1.93 12.22
CA GLY A 115 9.75 -0.95 13.31
C GLY A 115 9.44 0.46 12.82
N ALA A 116 8.88 1.30 13.70
CA ALA A 116 8.59 2.69 13.39
C ALA A 116 9.83 3.44 12.89
N ASN A 117 9.65 4.32 11.91
CA ASN A 117 10.71 5.11 11.28
C ASN A 117 11.85 4.30 10.66
N ALA A 118 11.62 3.03 10.34
CA ALA A 118 12.61 2.23 9.64
C ALA A 118 12.72 2.64 8.18
N LEU A 119 13.93 2.58 7.65
CA LEU A 119 14.19 2.67 6.22
C LEU A 119 14.61 1.30 5.70
N VAL A 120 13.82 0.76 4.78
CA VAL A 120 14.17 -0.44 4.03
C VAL A 120 14.49 -0.01 2.61
N THR A 121 15.75 -0.04 2.27
CA THR A 121 16.23 0.40 0.96
C THR A 121 15.88 -0.59 -0.14
N GLU A 122 16.16 -0.22 -1.39
CA GLU A 122 15.78 -0.99 -2.58
C GLU A 122 16.38 -2.40 -2.60
N ASN A 123 15.69 -3.32 -3.25
CA ASN A 123 16.14 -4.69 -3.52
C ASN A 123 16.42 -5.54 -2.27
N LYS A 124 15.84 -5.20 -1.13
CA LYS A 124 16.01 -6.00 0.09
C LYS A 124 14.99 -7.15 0.14
N ILE A 125 15.41 -8.25 0.71
CA ILE A 125 14.54 -9.39 1.00
C ILE A 125 14.55 -9.59 2.51
N ILE A 126 13.42 -9.36 3.13
CA ILE A 126 13.23 -9.58 4.57
C ILE A 126 12.48 -10.91 4.72
N PRO A 127 13.09 -11.94 5.30
CA PRO A 127 12.43 -13.25 5.45
C PRO A 127 11.35 -13.20 6.53
N GLU A 128 10.43 -14.18 6.46
CA GLU A 128 9.38 -14.38 7.48
C GLU A 128 9.94 -14.84 8.83
#